data_52a9dc8b94bfa972d4603a8c90ab4404
#
_entry.id   52a9dc8b94bfa972d4603a8c90ab4404
#
_cell.length_a   1.000
_cell.length_b   1.000
_cell.length_c   1.000
_cell.angle_alpha   90.00
_cell.angle_beta   90.00
_cell.angle_gamma   90.00
#
_symmetry.space_group_name_H-M   'P 1'
#
loop_
_entity.id
_entity.type
_entity.pdbx_description
1 polymer ?
#
loop_
_entity_poly.entity_id
_entity_poly.type
_entity_poly.pdbx_seq_one_letter_code
_entity_poly.pdbx_strand_id
1 'polypeptide(L)' 'MQLVPMVVEQTNRGERAFDIYSRLLKERIIFLGTPIDDTIANLVMAQMLHLESEDPDKDINFYIN' A
#
# COMPACT_ATOMS: atom_id res chain seq x y z
N MET A 1 6.72 -17.74 8.43
CA MET A 1 5.87 -16.56 8.65
C MET A 1 6.68 -15.30 8.50
N GLN A 2 6.26 -14.39 7.65
CA GLN A 2 6.94 -13.11 7.51
C GLN A 2 6.39 -12.13 8.53
N LEU A 3 7.30 -11.44 9.19
CA LEU A 3 6.91 -10.37 10.10
C LEU A 3 6.77 -9.09 9.28
N VAL A 4 5.60 -8.46 9.37
CA VAL A 4 5.37 -7.18 8.72
C VAL A 4 5.46 -6.08 9.78
N PRO A 5 6.42 -5.16 9.65
CA PRO A 5 6.57 -4.08 10.63
C PRO A 5 5.31 -3.22 10.70
N MET A 6 5.01 -2.75 11.90
CA MET A 6 3.89 -1.84 12.13
C MET A 6 4.39 -0.43 12.34
N VAL A 7 3.64 0.52 11.83
CA VAL A 7 3.91 1.96 11.99
C VAL A 7 2.77 2.57 12.77
N VAL A 8 3.11 3.34 13.81
CA VAL A 8 2.12 4.01 14.65
C VAL A 8 2.12 5.50 14.31
N GLU A 9 0.94 6.03 14.02
CA GLU A 9 0.76 7.44 13.75
C GLU A 9 -0.11 8.11 14.81
N GLN A 10 0.27 9.33 15.17
CA GLN A 10 -0.56 10.19 16.00
C GLN A 10 -1.57 10.92 15.13
N THR A 11 -2.83 10.84 15.49
CA THR A 11 -3.90 11.56 14.80
C THR A 11 -4.70 12.38 15.81
N ASN A 12 -5.57 13.26 15.32
CA ASN A 12 -6.45 14.04 16.18
C ASN A 12 -7.42 13.16 17.00
N ARG A 13 -7.58 11.91 16.60
CA ARG A 13 -8.47 10.96 17.26
C ARG A 13 -7.71 9.92 18.09
N GLY A 14 -6.40 10.12 18.28
CA GLY A 14 -5.54 9.21 18.99
C GLY A 14 -4.54 8.53 18.07
N GLU A 15 -3.98 7.43 18.53
CA GLU A 15 -2.99 6.67 17.78
C GLU A 15 -3.66 5.67 16.84
N ARG A 16 -3.11 5.53 15.65
CA ARG A 16 -3.51 4.49 14.71
C ARG A 16 -2.28 3.70 14.28
N ALA A 17 -2.43 2.38 14.23
CA ALA A 17 -1.37 1.48 13.77
C ALA A 17 -1.71 0.99 12.36
N PHE A 18 -0.70 1.00 11.50
CA PHE A 18 -0.78 0.48 10.13
C PHE A 18 0.37 -0.49 9.93
N ASP A 19 0.15 -1.54 9.15
CA ASP A 19 1.31 -2.27 8.65
C ASP A 19 2.06 -1.39 7.64
N ILE A 20 3.34 -1.70 7.42
CA ILE A 20 4.19 -0.82 6.59
C ILE A 20 3.65 -0.71 5.16
N TYR A 21 3.09 -1.77 4.61
CA TYR A 21 2.56 -1.74 3.23
C TYR A 21 1.31 -0.87 3.14
N SER A 22 0.42 -0.96 4.12
CA SER A 22 -0.77 -0.11 4.17
C SER A 22 -0.40 1.36 4.35
N ARG A 23 0.63 1.63 5.14
CA ARG A 23 1.10 3.00 5.33
C ARG A 23 1.69 3.58 4.05
N LEU A 24 2.46 2.78 3.32
CA LEU A 24 3.01 3.19 2.02
C LEU A 24 1.87 3.45 1.03
N LEU A 25 0.84 2.64 1.05
CA LEU A 25 -0.30 2.80 0.15
C LEU A 25 -0.99 4.15 0.35
N LYS A 26 -1.05 4.66 1.58
CA LYS A 26 -1.59 5.99 1.85
C LYS A 26 -0.81 7.09 1.12
N GLU A 27 0.48 6.88 0.90
CA GLU A 27 1.33 7.81 0.15
C GLU A 27 1.35 7.48 -1.35
N ARG A 28 0.40 6.65 -1.80
CA ARG A 28 0.27 6.22 -3.19
C ARG A 28 1.50 5.44 -3.69
N ILE A 29 2.08 4.66 -2.80
CA ILE A 29 3.23 3.81 -3.10
C ILE A 29 2.77 2.36 -3.05
N ILE A 30 3.01 1.63 -4.15
CA ILE A 30 2.79 0.19 -4.22
C ILE A 30 4.15 -0.48 -4.29
N PHE A 31 4.43 -1.35 -3.34
CA PHE A 31 5.71 -2.06 -3.27
C PHE A 31 5.51 -3.50 -3.75
N LEU A 32 6.30 -3.90 -4.75
CA LEU A 32 6.26 -5.23 -5.32
C LEU A 32 7.63 -5.89 -5.13
N GLY A 33 7.73 -6.76 -4.13
CA GLY A 33 8.99 -7.41 -3.75
C GLY A 33 9.03 -8.91 -3.97
N THR A 34 8.03 -9.47 -4.66
CA THR A 34 7.93 -10.90 -4.92
C THR A 34 7.69 -11.15 -6.40
N PRO A 35 7.95 -12.38 -6.89
CA PRO A 35 7.54 -12.75 -8.25
C PRO A 35 6.04 -12.57 -8.44
N ILE A 36 5.63 -12.20 -9.65
CA ILE A 36 4.23 -11.96 -9.99
C ILE A 36 3.56 -13.27 -10.37
N ASP A 37 2.51 -13.63 -9.64
CA ASP A 37 1.58 -14.69 -10.01
C ASP A 37 0.17 -14.08 -10.09
N ASP A 38 -0.84 -14.90 -10.35
CA ASP A 38 -2.21 -14.41 -10.49
C ASP A 38 -2.71 -13.74 -9.21
N THR A 39 -2.36 -14.29 -8.06
CA THR A 39 -2.76 -13.71 -6.77
C THR A 39 -2.13 -12.34 -6.57
N ILE A 40 -0.84 -12.23 -6.81
CA ILE A 40 -0.12 -10.95 -6.66
C ILE A 40 -0.63 -9.93 -7.68
N ALA A 41 -0.87 -10.36 -8.93
CA ALA A 41 -1.40 -9.46 -9.95
C ALA A 41 -2.77 -8.90 -9.54
N ASN A 42 -3.64 -9.73 -8.99
CA ASN A 42 -4.95 -9.28 -8.52
C ASN A 42 -4.84 -8.28 -7.37
N LEU A 43 -3.92 -8.51 -6.44
CA LEU A 43 -3.69 -7.59 -5.33
C LEU A 43 -3.16 -6.25 -5.81
N VAL A 44 -2.25 -6.24 -6.78
CA VAL A 44 -1.72 -5.00 -7.36
C VAL A 44 -2.84 -4.24 -8.07
N MET A 45 -3.65 -4.93 -8.85
CA MET A 45 -4.78 -4.30 -9.55
C MET A 45 -5.78 -3.69 -8.58
N ALA A 46 -6.11 -4.39 -7.50
CA ALA A 46 -7.03 -3.90 -6.49
C ALA A 46 -6.50 -2.62 -5.84
N GLN A 47 -5.21 -2.58 -5.52
CA GLN A 47 -4.57 -1.40 -4.94
C GLN A 47 -4.59 -0.22 -5.91
N MET A 48 -4.31 -0.45 -7.18
CA MET A 48 -4.36 0.59 -8.20
C MET A 48 -5.76 1.16 -8.36
N LEU A 49 -6.76 0.30 -8.40
CA LEU A 49 -8.15 0.73 -8.51
C LEU A 49 -8.58 1.54 -7.30
N HIS A 50 -8.16 1.14 -6.11
CA HIS A 50 -8.44 1.88 -4.89
C HIS A 50 -7.84 3.29 -4.93
N LEU A 51 -6.57 3.39 -5.31
CA LEU A 51 -5.88 4.69 -5.38
C LEU A 51 -6.49 5.58 -6.46
N GLU A 52 -6.84 5.01 -7.59
CA GLU A 52 -7.50 5.79 -8.66
C GLU A 52 -8.86 6.31 -8.21
N SER A 53 -9.61 5.52 -7.45
CA SER A 53 -10.91 5.96 -6.95
C SER A 53 -10.81 7.10 -5.96
N GLU A 54 -9.70 7.18 -5.21
CA GLU A 54 -9.50 8.27 -4.25
C GLU A 54 -9.13 9.58 -4.94
N ASP A 55 -8.21 9.52 -5.91
CA ASP A 55 -7.78 10.70 -6.65
C ASP A 55 -7.17 10.27 -7.99
N PRO A 56 -7.95 10.33 -9.08
CA PRO A 56 -7.47 9.88 -10.40
C PRO A 56 -6.40 10.78 -11.01
N ASP A 57 -6.21 11.99 -10.48
CA ASP A 57 -5.24 12.94 -11.03
C ASP A 57 -3.86 12.83 -10.40
N LYS A 58 -3.71 12.06 -9.33
CA LYS A 58 -2.42 11.91 -8.66
C LYS A 58 -1.69 10.67 -9.13
N ASP A 59 -0.37 10.78 -9.16
CA ASP A 59 0.50 9.69 -9.59
C ASP A 59 0.53 8.55 -8.57
N ILE A 60 0.78 7.35 -9.09
CA ILE A 60 1.03 6.17 -8.29
C ILE A 60 2.48 5.79 -8.50
N ASN A 61 3.22 5.58 -7.43
CA ASN A 61 4.62 5.18 -7.48
C ASN A 61 4.76 3.69 -7.23
N PHE A 62 5.41 3.00 -8.13
CA PHE A 62 5.72 1.58 -8.00
C PHE A 62 7.20 1.40 -7.63
N TYR A 63 7.43 0.60 -6.60
CA TYR A 63 8.77 0.14 -6.27
C TYR A 63 8.83 -1.35 -6.53
N ILE A 64 9.59 -1.74 -7.52
CA ILE A 64 9.71 -3.13 -7.98
C ILE A 64 11.12 -3.62 -7.68
N ASN A 65 11.18 -4.75 -6.98
CA ASN A 65 12.44 -5.38 -6.66
C ASN A 65 12.58 -6.71 -7.40
#